data_1dd7560d83b7efb356757d4aee8479bb
#
_entry.id   1dd7560d83b7efb356757d4aee8479bb
#
_cell.length_a   1.000
_cell.length_b   1.000
_cell.length_c   1.000
_cell.angle_alpha   90.00
_cell.angle_beta   90.00
_cell.angle_gamma   90.00
#
_symmetry.space_group_name_H-M   'P 1'
#
loop_
_entity.id
_entity.type
_entity.pdbx_description
1 polymer ?
#
loop_
_entity_poly.entity_id
_entity_poly.type
_entity_poly.pdbx_seq_one_letter_code
_entity_poly.pdbx_strand_id
1 'polypeptide(L)'
;MKKRAIFAVCDLEVSYAYNFMEYVNQKKNMPFEVQAFTSPVHLCAFARTQPIELLLISDKAMCPEIKGLPIRQIIILSEGVHDPGLDQYPSVYKYQS
;
A
#
# COMPACT_ATOMS: atom_id res chain seq x y z
N MET A 1 12.08 14.60 17.85
CA MET A 1 12.44 13.67 16.79
C MET A 1 11.30 13.53 15.81
N LYS A 2 11.54 13.79 14.54
CA LYS A 2 10.48 13.68 13.53
C LYS A 2 10.23 12.22 13.21
N LYS A 3 8.98 11.81 13.27
CA LYS A 3 8.59 10.51 12.76
C LYS A 3 8.60 10.56 11.24
N ARG A 4 9.11 9.52 10.63
CA ARG A 4 9.01 9.39 9.18
C ARG A 4 7.56 9.11 8.79
N ALA A 5 7.17 9.60 7.63
CA ALA A 5 5.87 9.25 7.06
C ALA A 5 5.83 7.75 6.80
N ILE A 6 4.65 7.17 6.94
CA ILE A 6 4.48 5.73 6.70
C ILE A 6 3.82 5.54 5.35
N PHE A 7 4.51 4.80 4.49
CA PHE A 7 3.97 4.27 3.25
C PHE A 7 3.68 2.79 3.47
N ALA A 8 2.53 2.34 3.02
CA ALA A 8 2.16 0.93 3.16
C ALA A 8 2.02 0.29 1.79
N VAL A 9 2.45 -0.96 1.68
CA VAL A 9 2.17 -1.80 0.53
C VAL A 9 1.36 -2.99 1.01
N CYS A 10 0.23 -3.26 0.34
CA CYS A 10 -0.64 -4.37 0.70
C CYS A 10 -0.89 -5.23 -0.53
N ASP A 11 -0.42 -6.47 -0.49
CA ASP A 11 -0.54 -7.39 -1.60
C ASP A 11 -0.68 -8.80 -1.07
N LEU A 12 -1.61 -9.56 -1.62
CA LEU A 12 -1.82 -10.94 -1.20
C LEU A 12 -0.63 -11.82 -1.56
N GLU A 13 0.18 -11.39 -2.52
CA GLU A 13 1.41 -12.07 -2.87
C GLU A 13 2.51 -11.66 -1.88
N VAL A 14 2.83 -12.56 -0.96
CA VAL A 14 3.71 -12.26 0.17
C VAL A 14 5.09 -11.78 -0.29
N SER A 15 5.67 -12.49 -1.25
CA SER A 15 7.01 -12.14 -1.73
C SER A 15 7.04 -10.74 -2.35
N TYR A 16 5.99 -10.37 -3.09
CA TYR A 16 5.93 -9.06 -3.69
C TYR A 16 5.93 -7.96 -2.63
N ALA A 17 5.07 -8.11 -1.62
CA ALA A 17 4.94 -7.08 -0.58
C ALA A 17 6.26 -6.89 0.17
N TYR A 18 6.89 -7.98 0.60
CA TYR A 18 8.11 -7.87 1.38
C TYR A 18 9.31 -7.45 0.55
N ASN A 19 9.41 -7.92 -0.70
CA ASN A 19 10.50 -7.49 -1.57
C ASN A 19 10.40 -6.00 -1.87
N PHE A 20 9.21 -5.50 -2.09
CA PHE A 20 9.01 -4.07 -2.30
C PHE A 20 9.45 -3.27 -1.08
N MET A 21 9.00 -3.70 0.11
CA MET A 21 9.35 -3.02 1.34
C MET A 21 10.87 -2.99 1.55
N GLU A 22 11.53 -4.14 1.40
CA GLU A 22 12.96 -4.22 1.60
C GLU A 22 13.74 -3.38 0.60
N TYR A 23 13.31 -3.42 -0.67
CA TYR A 23 13.98 -2.66 -1.71
C TYR A 23 13.97 -1.16 -1.41
N VAL A 24 12.79 -0.64 -1.03
CA VAL A 24 12.67 0.79 -0.77
C VAL A 24 13.36 1.17 0.54
N ASN A 25 13.20 0.35 1.58
CA ASN A 25 13.78 0.68 2.89
C ASN A 25 15.30 0.59 2.91
N GLN A 26 15.92 -0.08 1.93
CA GLN A 26 17.37 -0.09 1.80
C GLN A 26 17.95 1.24 1.33
N LYS A 27 17.12 2.07 0.71
CA LYS A 27 17.58 3.38 0.24
C LYS A 27 17.77 4.31 1.44
N LYS A 28 18.93 4.95 1.48
CA LYS A 28 19.26 5.85 2.59
C LYS A 28 18.58 7.20 2.44
N ASN A 29 18.32 7.83 3.57
CA ASN A 29 17.84 9.22 3.63
C ASN A 29 16.44 9.43 3.05
N MET A 30 15.63 8.39 3.03
CA MET A 30 14.25 8.54 2.62
C MET A 30 13.43 9.16 3.75
N PRO A 31 12.54 10.11 3.44
CA PRO A 31 11.70 10.74 4.47
C PRO A 31 10.52 9.90 4.90
N PHE A 32 10.46 8.65 4.46
CA PHE A 32 9.36 7.73 4.79
C PHE A 32 9.93 6.34 5.00
N GLU A 33 9.12 5.50 5.63
CA GLU A 33 9.41 4.08 5.73
C GLU A 33 8.24 3.29 5.14
N VAL A 34 8.54 2.11 4.59
CA VAL A 34 7.53 1.24 4.00
C VAL A 34 7.20 0.11 4.95
N GLN A 35 5.92 -0.10 5.19
CA GLN A 35 5.39 -1.23 5.95
C GLN A 35 4.67 -2.15 4.98
N ALA A 36 4.93 -3.45 5.07
CA ALA A 36 4.33 -4.44 4.17
C ALA A 36 3.20 -5.19 4.87
N PHE A 37 2.11 -5.35 4.14
CA PHE A 37 0.94 -6.11 4.61
C PHE A 37 0.55 -7.11 3.55
N THR A 38 0.19 -8.31 3.97
CA THR A 38 -0.25 -9.38 3.08
C THR A 38 -1.73 -9.70 3.27
N SER A 39 -2.41 -8.92 4.12
CA SER A 39 -3.83 -9.10 4.42
C SER A 39 -4.47 -7.75 4.67
N PRO A 40 -5.65 -7.48 4.08
CA PRO A 40 -6.39 -6.25 4.38
C PRO A 40 -6.75 -6.11 5.86
N VAL A 41 -6.96 -7.24 6.56
CA VAL A 41 -7.30 -7.21 7.98
C VAL A 41 -6.17 -6.58 8.79
N HIS A 42 -4.94 -7.00 8.54
CA HIS A 42 -3.78 -6.45 9.25
C HIS A 42 -3.55 -5.00 8.90
N LEU A 43 -3.75 -4.64 7.63
CA LEU A 43 -3.64 -3.25 7.21
C LEU A 43 -4.65 -2.37 7.95
N CYS A 44 -5.89 -2.81 8.04
CA CYS A 44 -6.93 -2.06 8.75
C CYS A 44 -6.58 -1.87 10.22
N ALA A 45 -6.08 -2.91 10.87
CA ALA A 45 -5.68 -2.82 12.26
C ALA A 45 -4.55 -1.80 12.46
N PHE A 46 -3.56 -1.83 11.58
CA PHE A 46 -2.45 -0.89 11.65
C PHE A 46 -2.92 0.55 11.44
N ALA A 47 -3.77 0.77 10.44
CA ALA A 47 -4.23 2.10 10.08
C ALA A 47 -5.06 2.77 11.17
N ARG A 48 -5.64 1.97 12.08
CA ARG A 48 -6.36 2.52 13.21
C ARG A 48 -5.44 3.09 14.29
N THR A 49 -4.18 2.69 14.29
CA THR A 49 -3.22 3.13 15.30
C THR A 49 -2.24 4.15 14.79
N GLN A 50 -1.99 4.18 13.47
CA GLN A 50 -1.01 5.09 12.89
C GLN A 50 -1.50 5.60 11.53
N PRO A 51 -1.29 6.88 11.23
CA PRO A 51 -1.68 7.41 9.93
C PRO A 51 -0.79 6.86 8.82
N ILE A 52 -1.40 6.60 7.68
CA ILE A 52 -0.69 6.16 6.49
C ILE A 52 -0.75 7.28 5.45
N GLU A 53 0.41 7.71 4.99
CA GLU A 53 0.51 8.79 4.02
C GLU A 53 0.19 8.31 2.62
N LEU A 54 0.65 7.10 2.27
CA LEU A 54 0.42 6.53 0.96
C LEU A 54 0.24 5.03 1.10
N LEU A 55 -0.81 4.52 0.47
CA LEU A 55 -1.05 3.08 0.38
C LEU A 55 -0.98 2.63 -1.07
N LEU A 56 -0.09 1.67 -1.34
CA LEU A 56 -0.07 0.92 -2.59
C LEU A 56 -0.74 -0.41 -2.31
N ILE A 57 -1.85 -0.67 -2.96
CA ILE A 57 -2.63 -1.87 -2.66
C ILE A 57 -3.05 -2.60 -3.93
N SER A 58 -2.83 -3.92 -3.93
CA SER A 58 -3.28 -4.76 -5.02
C SER A 58 -4.78 -4.61 -5.23
N ASP A 59 -5.19 -4.60 -6.51
CA ASP A 59 -6.60 -4.59 -6.85
C ASP A 59 -7.35 -5.77 -6.21
N LYS A 60 -6.67 -6.89 -6.00
CA LYS A 60 -7.27 -8.08 -5.39
C LYS A 60 -7.38 -7.99 -3.87
N ALA A 61 -6.65 -7.07 -3.25
CA ALA A 61 -6.71 -6.89 -1.80
C ALA A 61 -7.63 -5.75 -1.38
N MET A 62 -8.04 -4.91 -2.33
CA MET A 62 -8.88 -3.76 -2.02
C MET A 62 -10.26 -4.20 -1.56
N CYS A 63 -10.78 -3.57 -0.53
CA CYS A 63 -12.09 -3.89 0.02
C CYS A 63 -12.73 -2.62 0.58
N PRO A 64 -14.07 -2.64 0.79
CA PRO A 64 -14.77 -1.42 1.25
C PRO A 64 -14.26 -0.85 2.55
N GLU A 65 -13.78 -1.67 3.47
CA GLU A 65 -13.29 -1.22 4.77
C GLU A 65 -12.12 -0.25 4.63
N ILE A 66 -11.30 -0.43 3.59
CA ILE A 66 -10.12 0.41 3.39
C ILE A 66 -10.51 1.83 3.01
N LYS A 67 -11.65 1.99 2.33
CA LYS A 67 -12.12 3.32 1.91
C LYS A 67 -12.39 4.24 3.09
N GLY A 68 -12.73 3.68 4.24
CA GLY A 68 -13.03 4.48 5.42
C GLY A 68 -11.85 4.74 6.35
N LEU A 69 -10.65 4.29 6.00
CA LEU A 69 -9.49 4.45 6.84
C LEU A 69 -8.82 5.81 6.65
N PRO A 70 -8.09 6.31 7.65
CA PRO A 70 -7.38 7.58 7.55
C PRO A 70 -6.10 7.43 6.73
N ILE A 71 -6.25 7.15 5.45
CA ILE A 71 -5.16 7.00 4.50
C ILE A 71 -5.22 8.19 3.56
N ARG A 72 -4.11 8.92 3.47
CA ARG A 72 -4.13 10.16 2.71
C ARG A 72 -4.26 9.92 1.20
N GLN A 73 -3.53 8.93 0.67
CA GLN A 73 -3.56 8.65 -0.76
C GLN A 73 -3.50 7.16 -1.00
N ILE A 74 -4.32 6.67 -1.93
CA ILE A 74 -4.37 5.26 -2.30
C ILE A 74 -4.03 5.14 -3.77
N ILE A 75 -3.09 4.26 -4.10
CA ILE A 75 -2.73 3.91 -5.47
C ILE A 75 -2.92 2.41 -5.63
N ILE A 76 -3.64 2.02 -6.67
CA ILE A 76 -3.92 0.60 -6.93
C ILE A 76 -2.76 -0.02 -7.70
N LEU A 77 -2.29 -1.17 -7.23
CA LEU A 77 -1.34 -2.00 -7.96
C LEU A 77 -2.16 -2.96 -8.83
N SER A 78 -2.18 -2.69 -10.12
CA SER A 78 -3.00 -3.44 -11.06
C SER A 78 -2.21 -4.55 -11.72
N GLU A 79 -2.85 -5.71 -11.90
CA GLU A 79 -2.24 -6.81 -12.65
C GLU A 79 -2.67 -6.80 -14.12
N GLY A 80 -3.27 -5.69 -14.57
CA GLY A 80 -3.62 -5.51 -15.97
C GLY A 80 -5.09 -5.65 -16.29
N VAL A 81 -5.90 -6.08 -15.32
CA VAL A 81 -7.34 -6.21 -15.51
C VAL A 81 -8.01 -4.93 -15.02
N HIS A 82 -8.84 -4.35 -15.85
CA HIS A 82 -9.57 -3.14 -15.48
C HIS A 82 -10.74 -3.49 -14.57
N ASP A 83 -10.80 -2.81 -13.44
CA ASP A 83 -11.90 -2.94 -12.47
C ASP A 83 -12.59 -1.59 -12.34
N PRO A 84 -13.80 -1.43 -12.92
CA PRO A 84 -14.51 -0.13 -12.86
C PRO A 84 -14.77 0.35 -11.44
N GLY A 85 -14.89 -0.56 -10.49
CA GLY A 85 -15.09 -0.18 -9.09
C GLY A 85 -13.92 0.56 -8.47
N LEU A 86 -12.75 0.55 -9.11
CA LEU A 86 -11.54 1.19 -8.61
C LEU A 86 -11.12 2.40 -9.43
N ASP A 87 -11.97 2.86 -10.37
CA ASP A 87 -11.61 3.96 -11.27
C ASP A 87 -11.38 5.27 -10.53
N GLN A 88 -11.89 5.41 -9.33
CA GLN A 88 -11.69 6.62 -8.53
C GLN A 88 -10.26 6.75 -7.99
N TYR A 89 -9.47 5.69 -8.07
CA TYR A 89 -8.10 5.70 -7.58
C TYR A 89 -7.10 5.68 -8.74
N PRO A 90 -5.97 6.39 -8.62
CA PRO A 90 -4.89 6.18 -9.57
C PRO A 90 -4.36 4.76 -9.47
N SER A 91 -3.85 4.24 -10.58
CA SER A 91 -3.32 2.89 -10.59
C SER A 91 -2.00 2.84 -11.35
N VAL A 92 -1.17 1.87 -11.00
CA VAL A 92 0.05 1.56 -11.71
C VAL A 92 0.08 0.06 -11.97
N TYR A 93 0.77 -0.34 -13.04
CA TYR A 93 0.89 -1.74 -13.37
C TYR A 93 1.92 -2.38 -12.43
N LYS A 94 1.50 -3.41 -11.72
CA LYS A 94 2.28 -4.03 -10.65
C LYS A 94 3.62 -4.59 -11.13
N TYR A 95 3.65 -5.11 -12.35
CA TYR A 95 4.83 -5.79 -12.89
C TYR A 95 5.68 -4.90 -13.79
N GLN A 96 5.45 -3.63 -13.75
CA GLN A 96 6.26 -2.69 -14.50
C GLN A 96 7.62 -2.53 -13.85
N SER A 97 8.68 -2.71 -14.62
CA SER A 97 10.05 -2.55 -14.14
C SER A 97 10.52 -1.10 -14.20
#